data_89d8f6135d3f01348310208204fc548a
#
_entry.id   89d8f6135d3f01348310208204fc548a
#
_cell.length_a   1.000
_cell.length_b   1.000
_cell.length_c   1.000
_cell.angle_alpha   90.00
_cell.angle_beta   90.00
_cell.angle_gamma   90.00
#
_symmetry.space_group_name_H-M   'P 1'
#
loop_
_entity.id
_entity.type
_entity.pdbx_description
1 polymer ?
#
loop_
_entity_poly.entity_id
_entity_poly.type
_entity_poly.pdbx_seq_one_letter_code
_entity_poly.pdbx_strand_id
1 'polypeptide(L)'
;MAKYVFSFRVPSDYRPDAGTPAEWQAWFGGLGSALVDVGHAVTDYASLGEVGGSGSRMVAYSVVSAEDMDSALALAKDCPVLRVGGGVEVGPVMEAAGA
;
A
#
# COMPACT_ATOMS: atom_id res chain seq x y z
N MET A 1 -8.43 -12.03 13.35
CA MET A 1 -7.28 -11.70 12.51
C MET A 1 -6.81 -10.29 12.80
N ALA A 2 -5.54 -10.06 12.63
CA ALA A 2 -4.97 -8.74 12.81
C ALA A 2 -5.16 -7.88 11.55
N LYS A 3 -5.08 -6.58 11.72
CA LYS A 3 -5.10 -5.64 10.60
C LYS A 3 -3.69 -5.17 10.31
N TYR A 4 -3.41 -4.97 9.04
CA TYR A 4 -2.12 -4.50 8.56
C TYR A 4 -2.32 -3.34 7.61
N VAL A 5 -1.50 -2.31 7.76
CA VAL A 5 -1.49 -1.20 6.80
C VAL A 5 -0.50 -1.52 5.70
N PHE A 6 -0.91 -1.24 4.47
CA PHE A 6 -0.06 -1.25 3.30
C PHE A 6 0.20 0.20 2.91
N SER A 7 1.46 0.59 2.90
CA SER A 7 1.86 1.90 2.40
C SER A 7 2.56 1.69 1.06
N PHE A 8 1.98 2.23 0.01
CA PHE A 8 2.47 2.01 -1.35
C PHE A 8 3.38 3.16 -1.74
N ARG A 9 4.55 2.81 -2.28
CA ARG A 9 5.53 3.78 -2.74
C ARG A 9 5.87 3.51 -4.19
N VAL A 10 6.12 4.59 -4.93
CA VAL A 10 6.54 4.51 -6.34
C VAL A 10 7.80 5.36 -6.50
N PRO A 11 8.59 5.13 -7.57
CA PRO A 11 9.69 6.04 -7.87
C PRO A 11 9.18 7.47 -8.01
N SER A 12 9.97 8.44 -7.56
CA SER A 12 9.55 9.84 -7.55
C SER A 12 9.16 10.36 -8.93
N ASP A 13 9.75 9.81 -9.98
CA ASP A 13 9.49 10.21 -11.37
C ASP A 13 8.41 9.36 -12.03
N TYR A 14 7.79 8.44 -11.30
CA TYR A 14 6.75 7.58 -11.84
C TYR A 14 5.54 8.38 -12.30
N ARG A 15 5.00 8.01 -13.47
CA ARG A 15 3.76 8.57 -14.00
C ARG A 15 2.80 7.42 -14.33
N PRO A 16 1.58 7.43 -13.80
CA PRO A 16 0.60 6.40 -14.17
C PRO A 16 0.18 6.55 -15.63
N ASP A 17 -0.17 5.43 -16.26
CA ASP A 17 -0.71 5.43 -17.60
C ASP A 17 -2.21 5.10 -17.58
N ALA A 18 -2.82 4.99 -18.76
CA ALA A 18 -4.25 4.75 -18.88
C ALA A 18 -4.69 3.39 -18.32
N GLY A 19 -3.78 2.42 -18.27
CA GLY A 19 -4.09 1.09 -17.75
C GLY A 19 -3.95 0.96 -16.25
N THR A 20 -3.32 1.92 -15.59
CA THR A 20 -3.02 1.86 -14.17
C THR A 20 -4.25 1.66 -13.29
N PRO A 21 -5.36 2.42 -13.49
CA PRO A 21 -6.53 2.21 -12.63
C PRO A 21 -7.10 0.80 -12.71
N ALA A 22 -7.13 0.20 -13.91
CA ALA A 22 -7.65 -1.15 -14.08
C ALA A 22 -6.77 -2.18 -13.36
N GLU A 23 -5.45 -1.99 -13.39
CA GLU A 23 -4.52 -2.88 -12.68
C GLU A 23 -4.77 -2.86 -11.17
N TRP A 24 -4.95 -1.66 -10.61
CA TRP A 24 -5.23 -1.52 -9.19
C TRP A 24 -6.57 -2.12 -8.82
N GLN A 25 -7.60 -1.89 -9.64
CA GLN A 25 -8.92 -2.46 -9.39
C GLN A 25 -8.89 -3.99 -9.41
N ALA A 26 -8.14 -4.57 -10.35
CA ALA A 26 -8.00 -6.02 -10.43
C ALA A 26 -7.31 -6.58 -9.19
N TRP A 27 -6.25 -5.93 -8.72
CA TRP A 27 -5.54 -6.38 -7.53
C TRP A 27 -6.42 -6.27 -6.28
N PHE A 28 -7.10 -5.13 -6.08
CA PHE A 28 -8.02 -4.97 -4.95
C PHE A 28 -9.15 -6.01 -4.99
N GLY A 29 -9.69 -6.27 -6.17
CA GLY A 29 -10.70 -7.31 -6.35
C GLY A 29 -10.20 -8.67 -5.93
N GLY A 30 -8.95 -8.97 -6.22
CA GLY A 30 -8.33 -10.24 -5.83
C GLY A 30 -8.11 -10.38 -4.33
N LEU A 31 -8.01 -9.28 -3.59
CA LEU A 31 -7.91 -9.34 -2.14
C LEU A 31 -9.21 -9.78 -1.49
N GLY A 32 -10.35 -9.49 -2.13
CA GLY A 32 -11.65 -9.91 -1.62
C GLY A 32 -11.92 -9.43 -0.20
N SER A 33 -12.37 -10.35 0.65
CA SER A 33 -12.72 -9.99 2.03
C SER A 33 -11.50 -9.65 2.90
N ALA A 34 -10.29 -9.92 2.44
CA ALA A 34 -9.10 -9.49 3.17
C ALA A 34 -8.94 -7.96 3.15
N LEU A 35 -9.51 -7.28 2.17
CA LEU A 35 -9.44 -5.83 2.09
C LEU A 35 -10.43 -5.21 3.09
N VAL A 36 -9.91 -4.59 4.14
CA VAL A 36 -10.73 -3.97 5.19
C VAL A 36 -11.08 -2.54 4.82
N ASP A 37 -10.10 -1.81 4.30
CA ASP A 37 -10.27 -0.41 3.91
C ASP A 37 -9.40 -0.17 2.69
N VAL A 38 -10.02 0.20 1.59
CA VAL A 38 -9.27 0.48 0.37
C VAL A 38 -8.33 1.68 0.54
N GLY A 39 -8.64 2.56 1.50
CA GLY A 39 -7.81 3.72 1.78
C GLY A 39 -7.96 4.81 0.74
N HIS A 40 -6.89 5.56 0.55
CA HIS A 40 -6.91 6.72 -0.33
C HIS A 40 -5.61 6.84 -1.10
N ALA A 41 -5.71 7.33 -2.33
CA ALA A 41 -4.55 7.74 -3.10
C ALA A 41 -4.06 9.10 -2.63
N VAL A 42 -2.76 9.32 -2.73
CA VAL A 42 -2.12 10.59 -2.38
C VAL A 42 -1.61 11.21 -3.69
N THR A 43 -2.12 12.39 -4.02
CA THR A 43 -1.75 13.04 -5.29
C THR A 43 -0.58 14.00 -5.14
N ASP A 44 -0.57 14.76 -4.04
CA ASP A 44 0.53 15.68 -3.72
C ASP A 44 1.12 15.29 -2.38
N TYR A 45 2.41 15.55 -2.20
CA TYR A 45 3.06 15.23 -0.95
C TYR A 45 4.11 16.28 -0.60
N ALA A 46 4.40 16.37 0.69
CA ALA A 46 5.50 17.17 1.20
C ALA A 46 6.15 16.37 2.32
N SER A 47 7.41 16.65 2.57
CA SER A 47 8.17 15.91 3.59
C SER A 47 8.76 16.85 4.61
N LEU A 48 8.76 16.42 5.84
CA LEU A 48 9.44 17.08 6.95
C LEU A 48 10.31 16.04 7.65
N GLY A 49 11.50 16.43 8.05
CA GLY A 49 12.42 15.54 8.74
C GLY A 49 12.96 14.44 7.84
N GLU A 50 13.42 13.37 8.47
CA GLU A 50 13.97 12.24 7.75
C GLU A 50 12.85 11.30 7.35
N VAL A 51 12.62 11.16 6.04
CA VAL A 51 11.56 10.31 5.52
C VAL A 51 12.11 9.18 4.64
N GLY A 52 13.36 8.87 4.84
CA GLY A 52 14.01 7.81 4.08
C GLY A 52 14.43 8.28 2.72
N GLY A 53 15.15 7.83 2.02
CA GLY A 53 15.83 8.24 0.82
C GLY A 53 15.02 9.02 -0.18
N SER A 54 15.73 9.67 -0.99
CA SER A 54 15.24 10.30 -2.19
C SER A 54 14.98 9.23 -3.24
N GLY A 55 14.03 9.36 -4.06
CA GLY A 55 13.77 8.46 -5.16
C GLY A 55 12.46 7.72 -5.08
N SER A 56 11.77 7.81 -3.98
CA SER A 56 10.41 7.25 -3.91
C SER A 56 9.48 8.18 -3.15
N ARG A 57 8.19 8.02 -3.39
CA ARG A 57 7.15 8.77 -2.69
C ARG A 57 5.98 7.85 -2.37
N MET A 58 5.26 8.17 -1.31
CA MET A 58 4.03 7.48 -0.97
C MET A 58 2.95 7.86 -1.98
N VAL A 59 2.22 6.88 -2.48
CA VAL A 59 1.19 7.12 -3.50
C VAL A 59 -0.20 6.74 -3.00
N ALA A 60 -0.29 5.86 -2.00
CA ALA A 60 -1.58 5.41 -1.47
C ALA A 60 -1.35 4.61 -0.20
N TYR A 61 -2.44 4.31 0.48
CA TYR A 61 -2.42 3.36 1.58
C TYR A 61 -3.73 2.55 1.58
N SER A 62 -3.67 1.36 2.15
CA SER A 62 -4.84 0.50 2.35
C SER A 62 -4.68 -0.29 3.65
N VAL A 63 -5.76 -0.89 4.12
CA VAL A 63 -5.73 -1.74 5.31
C VAL A 63 -6.30 -3.09 4.95
N VAL A 64 -5.59 -4.15 5.31
CA VAL A 64 -6.02 -5.52 5.08
C VAL A 64 -6.09 -6.29 6.39
N SER A 65 -6.78 -7.43 6.36
CA SER A 65 -6.86 -8.37 7.46
C SER A 65 -6.04 -9.61 7.10
N ALA A 66 -5.20 -10.07 8.02
CA ALA A 66 -4.39 -11.26 7.80
C ALA A 66 -4.08 -11.93 9.14
N GLU A 67 -3.73 -13.21 9.11
CA GLU A 67 -3.43 -13.94 10.33
C GLU A 67 -2.11 -13.50 10.96
N ASP A 68 -1.12 -13.20 10.12
CA ASP A 68 0.22 -12.84 10.56
C ASP A 68 0.92 -12.02 9.49
N MET A 69 2.14 -11.59 9.77
CA MET A 69 2.91 -10.78 8.84
C MET A 69 3.18 -11.51 7.53
N ASP A 70 3.50 -12.80 7.58
CA ASP A 70 3.78 -13.57 6.36
C ASP A 70 2.57 -13.62 5.46
N SER A 71 1.38 -13.80 6.04
CA SER A 71 0.13 -13.78 5.27
C SER A 71 -0.13 -12.42 4.66
N ALA A 72 0.13 -11.35 5.41
CA ALA A 72 -0.03 -9.98 4.89
C ALA A 72 0.92 -9.71 3.74
N LEU A 73 2.19 -10.14 3.86
CA LEU A 73 3.16 -9.99 2.77
C LEU A 73 2.75 -10.77 1.54
N ALA A 74 2.17 -11.96 1.73
CA ALA A 74 1.68 -12.75 0.61
C ALA A 74 0.57 -12.03 -0.17
N LEU A 75 -0.29 -11.31 0.53
CA LEU A 75 -1.32 -10.49 -0.12
C LEU A 75 -0.70 -9.36 -0.95
N ALA A 76 0.41 -8.80 -0.50
CA ALA A 76 1.03 -7.64 -1.14
C ALA A 76 1.86 -7.99 -2.37
N LYS A 77 2.26 -9.23 -2.54
CA LYS A 77 3.29 -9.60 -3.53
C LYS A 77 2.90 -9.34 -4.99
N ASP A 78 1.61 -9.25 -5.28
CA ASP A 78 1.13 -8.99 -6.64
C ASP A 78 0.71 -7.53 -6.84
N CYS A 79 1.05 -6.65 -5.89
CA CYS A 79 0.67 -5.25 -5.98
C CYS A 79 1.30 -4.58 -7.20
N PRO A 80 0.52 -3.76 -7.93
CA PRO A 80 1.02 -3.11 -9.14
C PRO A 80 2.29 -2.28 -8.95
N VAL A 81 2.50 -1.66 -7.77
CA VAL A 81 3.72 -0.84 -7.57
C VAL A 81 5.00 -1.65 -7.70
N LEU A 82 4.95 -2.96 -7.42
CA LEU A 82 6.14 -3.81 -7.52
C LEU A 82 6.61 -3.99 -8.96
N ARG A 83 5.72 -3.78 -9.92
CA ARG A 83 6.04 -3.92 -11.34
C ARG A 83 6.64 -2.66 -11.95
N VAL A 84 6.61 -1.56 -11.21
CA VAL A 84 7.11 -0.27 -11.73
C VAL A 84 8.27 0.26 -10.89
N GLY A 85 8.94 -0.61 -10.16
CA GLY A 85 10.08 -0.22 -9.34
C GLY A 85 9.72 0.36 -7.98
N GLY A 86 8.47 0.24 -7.59
CA GLY A 86 8.01 0.71 -6.29
C GLY A 86 8.07 -0.37 -5.22
N GLY A 87 7.44 -0.10 -4.10
CA GLY A 87 7.42 -1.03 -2.99
C GLY A 87 6.20 -0.86 -2.12
N VAL A 88 6.00 -1.83 -1.23
CA VAL A 88 4.93 -1.80 -0.24
C VAL A 88 5.56 -1.99 1.13
N GLU A 89 5.31 -1.05 2.03
CA GLU A 89 5.67 -1.23 3.43
C GLU A 89 4.45 -1.81 4.15
N VAL A 90 4.68 -2.83 4.95
CA VAL A 90 3.61 -3.58 5.62
C VAL A 90 3.87 -3.54 7.11
N GLY A 91 2.88 -3.11 7.87
CA GLY A 91 3.00 -3.10 9.32
C GLY A 91 1.68 -3.38 10.02
N PRO A 92 1.71 -4.02 11.17
CA PRO A 92 0.49 -4.24 11.93
C PRO A 92 -0.07 -2.92 12.43
N VAL A 93 -1.39 -2.81 12.37
CA VAL A 93 -2.08 -1.65 12.92
C VAL A 93 -2.22 -1.86 14.41
N MET A 94 -1.73 -0.89 15.20
CA MET A 94 -1.90 -0.94 16.63
C MET A 94 -3.29 -0.43 16.99
N GLU A 95 -4.07 -1.29 17.63
CA GLU A 95 -5.35 -0.85 18.17
C GLU A 95 -5.07 -0.09 19.46
N ALA A 96 -5.36 1.20 19.46
CA ALA A 96 -5.10 2.00 20.64
C ALA A 96 -6.01 1.55 21.78
N ALA A 97 -5.48 1.47 22.98
CA ALA A 97 -6.24 1.11 24.16
C ALA A 97 -7.38 2.12 24.36
N GLY A 98 -8.59 1.62 24.43
CA GLY A 98 -9.74 2.49 24.57
C GLY A 98 -10.17 3.18 23.29
N ALA A 99 -9.58 2.84 22.18
CA ALA A 99 -9.97 3.38 20.87
C ALA A 99 -10.81 2.38 20.14
#